data_7ed192b2e7f51d4702703fc260b40a8d
#
_entry.id   7ed192b2e7f51d4702703fc260b40a8d
#
_cell.length_a   1.000
_cell.length_b   1.000
_cell.length_c   1.000
_cell.angle_alpha   90.00
_cell.angle_beta   90.00
_cell.angle_gamma   90.00
#
_symmetry.space_group_name_H-M   'P 1'
#
loop_
_entity.id
_entity.type
_entity.pdbx_description
1 polymer ?
#
loop_
_entity_poly.entity_id
_entity_poly.type
_entity_poly.pdbx_seq_one_letter_code
_entity_poly.pdbx_strand_id
1 'polypeptide(L)'
;MLALWNEADQIGGMSDSPFLTIATVDSFLDYNLTPFYRELISLHGFSLDIKCYPADMIYSLVSSKQADVGFALYDISTPHVNVTPLSEDDMVLVVPEGSGLIPAEDCPAQPVHPSVLPPDRELFTGSSANSNIGWGPQFKLWHDRYIRSGSRPLVTATSISILNDFLEAGDYWTIMPSTTAMGLKKQYPVRILPLSPAPPRRTLYMLKHNTPSRISLENMTLFTGYLNEYLDRKNSLIL
;
A
#
# COMPACT_ATOMS: atom_id res chain seq x y z
N MET A 1 -12.15 -24.03 16.58
CA MET A 1 -10.84 -24.53 17.08
C MET A 1 -9.74 -23.46 17.05
N LEU A 2 -9.77 -22.45 16.15
CA LEU A 2 -8.79 -21.32 16.13
C LEU A 2 -8.95 -20.32 17.28
N ALA A 3 -10.16 -20.14 17.83
CA ALA A 3 -10.38 -19.18 18.93
C ALA A 3 -9.76 -19.63 20.29
N LEU A 4 -9.58 -20.91 20.51
CA LEU A 4 -9.01 -21.45 21.75
C LEU A 4 -7.47 -21.27 21.83
N TRP A 5 -6.79 -21.07 20.70
CA TRP A 5 -5.34 -20.82 20.70
C TRP A 5 -4.99 -19.40 21.13
N ASN A 6 -5.86 -18.43 20.82
CA ASN A 6 -5.62 -17.02 21.23
C ASN A 6 -5.82 -16.81 22.74
N GLU A 7 -6.64 -17.62 23.42
CA GLU A 7 -6.80 -17.54 24.88
C GLU A 7 -5.68 -18.25 25.65
N ALA A 8 -5.09 -19.29 25.08
CA ALA A 8 -4.03 -20.06 25.73
C ALA A 8 -2.69 -19.30 25.79
N ASP A 9 -2.39 -18.48 24.77
CA ASP A 9 -1.17 -17.63 24.75
C ASP A 9 -1.24 -16.47 25.76
N GLN A 10 -2.42 -16.06 26.19
CA GLN A 10 -2.58 -15.01 27.20
C GLN A 10 -2.33 -15.48 28.64
N ILE A 11 -2.20 -16.79 28.90
CA ILE A 11 -1.99 -17.37 30.25
C ILE A 11 -0.53 -17.75 30.49
N GLY A 12 0.30 -17.78 29.46
CA GLY A 12 1.69 -18.22 29.51
C GLY A 12 2.71 -17.07 29.40
N GLY A 13 3.02 -16.42 30.54
CA GLY A 13 4.18 -15.50 30.65
C GLY A 13 3.95 -14.16 29.97
N MET A 14 3.59 -13.14 30.71
CA MET A 14 3.61 -11.75 30.28
C MET A 14 5.03 -11.41 29.79
N SER A 15 5.25 -11.46 28.51
CA SER A 15 6.33 -10.70 27.86
C SER A 15 6.01 -9.23 28.12
N ASP A 16 6.91 -8.49 28.78
CA ASP A 16 6.77 -7.04 29.01
C ASP A 16 6.76 -6.23 27.69
N SER A 17 6.92 -6.90 26.56
CA SER A 17 6.95 -6.29 25.23
C SER A 17 5.54 -6.02 24.70
N PRO A 18 5.25 -4.81 24.23
CA PRO A 18 3.97 -4.50 23.61
C PRO A 18 3.80 -5.32 22.32
N PHE A 19 2.64 -5.97 22.17
CA PHE A 19 2.31 -6.80 21.02
C PHE A 19 1.15 -6.20 20.23
N LEU A 20 1.24 -6.24 18.89
CA LEU A 20 0.17 -5.81 17.99
C LEU A 20 0.01 -6.75 16.80
N THR A 21 -1.25 -7.04 16.47
CA THR A 21 -1.63 -7.68 15.20
C THR A 21 -2.00 -6.59 14.18
N ILE A 22 -1.28 -6.56 13.06
CA ILE A 22 -1.45 -5.57 12.00
C ILE A 22 -1.96 -6.25 10.74
N ALA A 23 -3.08 -5.76 10.18
CA ALA A 23 -3.59 -6.17 8.89
C ALA A 23 -3.33 -5.09 7.84
N THR A 24 -2.77 -5.45 6.70
CA THR A 24 -2.37 -4.47 5.68
C THR A 24 -2.48 -5.04 4.26
N VAL A 25 -2.38 -4.18 3.25
CA VAL A 25 -2.24 -4.60 1.86
C VAL A 25 -0.76 -4.80 1.51
N ASP A 26 -0.46 -5.81 0.67
CA ASP A 26 0.90 -6.22 0.31
C ASP A 26 1.75 -5.06 -0.25
N SER A 27 1.23 -4.37 -1.24
CA SER A 27 1.94 -3.27 -1.91
C SER A 27 2.38 -2.12 -1.00
N PHE A 28 1.82 -2.03 0.19
CA PHE A 28 2.12 -0.99 1.15
C PHE A 28 3.24 -1.38 2.13
N LEU A 29 3.34 -2.67 2.45
CA LEU A 29 4.35 -3.20 3.35
C LEU A 29 5.77 -2.96 2.85
N ASP A 30 6.04 -3.33 1.61
CA ASP A 30 7.41 -3.50 1.12
C ASP A 30 8.23 -2.21 1.14
N TYR A 31 7.62 -1.05 0.88
CA TYR A 31 8.37 0.18 0.67
C TYR A 31 8.07 1.30 1.67
N ASN A 32 6.93 1.27 2.34
CA ASN A 32 6.46 2.38 3.17
C ASN A 32 6.58 2.13 4.67
N LEU A 33 6.09 1.01 5.17
CA LEU A 33 6.03 0.73 6.60
C LEU A 33 7.12 -0.21 7.10
N THR A 34 7.76 -1.01 6.25
CA THR A 34 8.83 -1.91 6.71
C THR A 34 9.96 -1.19 7.44
N PRO A 35 10.46 -0.01 7.00
CA PRO A 35 11.45 0.73 7.79
C PRO A 35 10.93 1.16 9.16
N PHE A 36 9.68 1.61 9.24
CA PHE A 36 9.02 1.95 10.50
C PHE A 36 8.88 0.72 11.43
N TYR A 37 8.45 -0.42 10.92
CA TYR A 37 8.34 -1.64 11.72
C TYR A 37 9.69 -2.10 12.28
N ARG A 38 10.77 -1.98 11.52
CA ARG A 38 12.13 -2.26 12.00
C ARG A 38 12.51 -1.33 13.15
N GLU A 39 12.24 -0.04 13.02
CA GLU A 39 12.48 0.96 14.07
C GLU A 39 11.64 0.63 15.31
N LEU A 40 10.36 0.34 15.15
CA LEU A 40 9.45 0.00 16.24
C LEU A 40 9.92 -1.23 17.04
N ILE A 41 10.40 -2.26 16.36
CA ILE A 41 10.95 -3.45 16.99
C ILE A 41 12.29 -3.14 17.69
N SER A 42 13.23 -2.49 16.98
CA SER A 42 14.60 -2.33 17.46
C SER A 42 14.74 -1.28 18.57
N LEU A 43 13.97 -0.19 18.52
CA LEU A 43 14.08 0.92 19.46
C LEU A 43 13.01 0.88 20.56
N HIS A 44 11.86 0.32 20.28
CA HIS A 44 10.70 0.37 21.19
C HIS A 44 10.24 -1.01 21.68
N GLY A 45 10.93 -2.08 21.26
CA GLY A 45 10.73 -3.43 21.79
C GLY A 45 9.37 -4.06 21.43
N PHE A 46 8.69 -3.59 20.38
CA PHE A 46 7.43 -4.19 19.96
C PHE A 46 7.61 -5.58 19.38
N SER A 47 6.63 -6.44 19.63
CA SER A 47 6.39 -7.68 18.91
C SER A 47 5.21 -7.49 17.96
N LEU A 48 5.37 -7.85 16.68
CA LEU A 48 4.38 -7.58 15.63
C LEU A 48 3.98 -8.87 14.92
N ASP A 49 2.67 -9.09 14.76
CA ASP A 49 2.08 -10.08 13.84
C ASP A 49 1.51 -9.33 12.64
N ILE A 50 2.21 -9.35 11.51
CA ILE A 50 1.84 -8.57 10.31
C ILE A 50 1.29 -9.51 9.26
N LYS A 51 0.06 -9.24 8.82
CA LYS A 51 -0.67 -10.07 7.86
C LYS A 51 -1.14 -9.24 6.67
N CYS A 52 -0.93 -9.79 5.47
CA CYS A 52 -1.38 -9.20 4.21
C CYS A 52 -2.73 -9.77 3.79
N TYR A 53 -3.67 -8.87 3.53
CA TYR A 53 -5.02 -9.23 3.11
C TYR A 53 -5.56 -8.28 2.04
N PRO A 54 -6.56 -8.70 1.24
CA PRO A 54 -7.39 -7.77 0.48
C PRO A 54 -8.06 -6.74 1.38
N ALA A 55 -8.26 -5.53 0.86
CA ALA A 55 -8.68 -4.40 1.68
C ALA A 55 -10.03 -4.59 2.39
N ASP A 56 -11.00 -5.25 1.77
CA ASP A 56 -12.30 -5.59 2.37
C ASP A 56 -12.14 -6.54 3.58
N MET A 57 -11.20 -7.48 3.53
CA MET A 57 -10.88 -8.33 4.68
C MET A 57 -10.24 -7.55 5.82
N ILE A 58 -9.40 -6.55 5.54
CA ILE A 58 -8.77 -5.73 6.58
C ILE A 58 -9.81 -5.05 7.45
N TYR A 59 -10.84 -4.45 6.84
CA TYR A 59 -11.95 -3.85 7.58
C TYR A 59 -12.68 -4.85 8.46
N SER A 60 -12.93 -6.06 7.95
CA SER A 60 -13.58 -7.13 8.72
C SER A 60 -12.73 -7.59 9.91
N LEU A 61 -11.41 -7.72 9.73
CA LEU A 61 -10.48 -8.13 10.79
C LEU A 61 -10.41 -7.10 11.91
N VAL A 62 -10.37 -5.81 11.58
CA VAL A 62 -10.38 -4.72 12.58
C VAL A 62 -11.75 -4.66 13.28
N SER A 63 -12.85 -4.75 12.53
CA SER A 63 -14.21 -4.74 13.10
C SER A 63 -14.46 -5.90 14.07
N SER A 64 -13.91 -7.08 13.79
CA SER A 64 -14.00 -8.28 14.64
C SER A 64 -12.92 -8.40 15.70
N LYS A 65 -12.02 -7.40 15.82
CA LYS A 65 -10.87 -7.36 16.76
C LYS A 65 -9.87 -8.51 16.54
N GLN A 66 -9.78 -9.05 15.33
CA GLN A 66 -8.76 -10.00 14.92
C GLN A 66 -7.47 -9.31 14.46
N ALA A 67 -7.53 -8.00 14.22
CA ALA A 67 -6.38 -7.13 14.07
C ALA A 67 -6.58 -5.89 14.95
N ASP A 68 -5.51 -5.45 15.60
CA ASP A 68 -5.51 -4.23 16.43
C ASP A 68 -5.48 -2.99 15.54
N VAL A 69 -4.70 -3.04 14.47
CA VAL A 69 -4.51 -1.94 13.51
C VAL A 69 -4.66 -2.49 12.09
N GLY A 70 -5.38 -1.75 11.24
CA GLY A 70 -5.47 -2.00 9.81
C GLY A 70 -4.88 -0.85 9.00
N PHE A 71 -4.31 -1.17 7.82
CA PHE A 71 -3.93 -0.17 6.82
C PHE A 71 -4.63 -0.46 5.51
N ALA A 72 -5.37 0.53 4.99
CA ALA A 72 -6.16 0.41 3.76
C ALA A 72 -5.95 1.62 2.85
N LEU A 73 -6.34 1.48 1.59
CA LEU A 73 -6.12 2.47 0.53
C LEU A 73 -7.37 3.28 0.17
N TYR A 74 -8.47 3.03 0.83
CA TYR A 74 -9.73 3.74 0.63
C TYR A 74 -10.58 3.63 1.89
N ASP A 75 -11.45 4.61 2.09
CA ASP A 75 -12.39 4.66 3.19
C ASP A 75 -13.64 3.84 2.85
N ILE A 76 -13.95 2.86 3.72
CA ILE A 76 -15.19 2.11 3.70
C ILE A 76 -15.90 2.31 5.04
N SER A 77 -17.10 2.86 5.00
CA SER A 77 -17.94 2.93 6.20
C SER A 77 -18.20 1.53 6.73
N THR A 78 -17.60 1.18 7.84
CA THR A 78 -17.70 -0.13 8.47
C THR A 78 -18.07 0.04 9.95
N PRO A 79 -19.06 -0.73 10.46
CA PRO A 79 -19.41 -0.67 11.87
C PRO A 79 -18.20 -0.92 12.79
N HIS A 80 -18.11 -0.15 13.85
CA HIS A 80 -17.07 -0.26 14.89
C HIS A 80 -15.64 0.02 14.44
N VAL A 81 -15.41 0.56 13.24
CA VAL A 81 -14.08 0.92 12.74
C VAL A 81 -13.97 2.44 12.62
N ASN A 82 -12.95 2.99 13.26
CA ASN A 82 -12.51 4.36 13.04
C ASN A 82 -11.47 4.38 11.91
N VAL A 83 -11.68 5.24 10.93
CA VAL A 83 -10.82 5.42 9.76
C VAL A 83 -10.15 6.78 9.85
N THR A 84 -8.81 6.80 9.82
CA THR A 84 -8.02 8.03 9.92
C THR A 84 -7.10 8.13 8.71
N PRO A 85 -7.15 9.20 7.90
CA PRO A 85 -6.19 9.42 6.84
C PRO A 85 -4.80 9.69 7.44
N LEU A 86 -3.75 9.06 6.89
CA LEU A 86 -2.38 9.19 7.34
C LEU A 86 -1.50 9.99 6.37
N SER A 87 -1.59 9.66 5.10
CA SER A 87 -0.78 10.29 4.07
C SER A 87 -1.44 10.19 2.71
N GLU A 88 -1.04 11.09 1.82
CA GLU A 88 -1.40 11.04 0.40
C GLU A 88 -0.15 10.81 -0.44
N ASP A 89 -0.31 10.10 -1.55
CA ASP A 89 0.76 9.76 -2.46
C ASP A 89 0.32 10.01 -3.90
N ASP A 90 1.19 10.62 -4.70
CA ASP A 90 0.95 10.82 -6.12
C ASP A 90 1.10 9.51 -6.87
N MET A 91 0.27 9.30 -7.89
CA MET A 91 0.37 8.15 -8.77
C MET A 91 1.24 8.48 -9.98
N VAL A 92 2.25 7.66 -10.23
CA VAL A 92 3.26 7.87 -11.26
C VAL A 92 3.34 6.71 -12.22
N LEU A 93 3.77 6.98 -13.44
CA LEU A 93 4.11 5.97 -14.44
C LEU A 93 5.50 5.38 -14.13
N VAL A 94 5.60 4.07 -14.20
CA VAL A 94 6.86 3.33 -14.09
C VAL A 94 7.07 2.50 -15.36
N VAL A 95 8.24 2.67 -15.96
CA VAL A 95 8.70 1.91 -17.14
C VAL A 95 10.15 1.47 -16.93
N PRO A 96 10.60 0.34 -17.48
CA PRO A 96 12.02 -0.03 -17.48
C PRO A 96 12.90 1.04 -18.15
N GLU A 97 14.13 1.23 -17.67
CA GLU A 97 15.05 2.25 -18.24
C GLU A 97 15.37 1.99 -19.71
N GLY A 98 15.52 0.74 -20.11
CA GLY A 98 15.80 0.33 -21.51
C GLY A 98 14.58 0.20 -22.39
N SER A 99 13.38 0.49 -21.89
CA SER A 99 12.13 0.33 -22.63
C SER A 99 12.00 1.35 -23.77
N GLY A 100 11.61 0.87 -24.95
CA GLY A 100 11.24 1.73 -26.08
C GLY A 100 9.83 2.35 -25.99
N LEU A 101 9.09 2.09 -24.94
CA LEU A 101 7.71 2.58 -24.78
C LEU A 101 7.60 4.10 -24.70
N ILE A 102 8.58 4.74 -24.08
CA ILE A 102 8.68 6.19 -23.97
C ILE A 102 10.09 6.60 -24.44
N PRO A 103 10.22 7.40 -25.51
CA PRO A 103 11.50 7.85 -26.01
C PRO A 103 12.38 8.46 -24.91
N ALA A 104 13.68 8.19 -24.96
CA ALA A 104 14.62 8.71 -23.95
C ALA A 104 14.81 10.23 -24.05
N GLU A 105 14.54 10.79 -25.24
CA GLU A 105 14.65 12.22 -25.55
C GLU A 105 13.50 13.05 -24.96
N ASP A 106 12.38 12.42 -24.64
CA ASP A 106 11.31 13.09 -23.89
C ASP A 106 11.82 13.31 -22.47
N CYS A 107 12.39 14.48 -22.30
CA CYS A 107 13.04 14.97 -21.09
C CYS A 107 12.30 14.49 -19.82
N PRO A 108 12.99 13.99 -18.79
CA PRO A 108 12.36 13.48 -17.57
C PRO A 108 11.50 14.50 -16.81
N ALA A 109 11.43 15.74 -17.30
CA ALA A 109 10.64 16.82 -16.74
C ALA A 109 9.25 16.99 -17.39
N GLN A 110 8.96 16.35 -18.53
CA GLN A 110 7.64 16.52 -19.16
C GLN A 110 6.70 15.38 -18.78
N PRO A 111 5.46 15.72 -18.33
CA PRO A 111 4.46 14.70 -18.04
C PRO A 111 4.06 13.89 -19.28
N VAL A 112 3.96 12.60 -19.14
CA VAL A 112 3.52 11.67 -20.19
C VAL A 112 2.00 11.71 -20.32
N HIS A 113 1.47 11.86 -21.53
CA HIS A 113 0.04 11.72 -21.73
C HIS A 113 -0.34 10.23 -21.77
N PRO A 114 -1.33 9.78 -20.99
CA PRO A 114 -1.65 8.35 -20.87
C PRO A 114 -2.01 7.65 -22.18
N SER A 115 -2.56 8.38 -23.15
CA SER A 115 -2.97 7.82 -24.44
C SER A 115 -1.82 7.30 -25.34
N VAL A 116 -0.57 7.63 -25.01
CA VAL A 116 0.59 7.11 -25.76
C VAL A 116 1.03 5.74 -25.26
N LEU A 117 0.53 5.32 -24.09
CA LEU A 117 0.86 4.04 -23.49
C LEU A 117 0.14 2.90 -24.22
N PRO A 118 0.84 1.85 -24.65
CA PRO A 118 0.21 0.70 -25.28
C PRO A 118 -0.57 -0.11 -24.23
N PRO A 119 -1.90 -0.18 -24.36
CA PRO A 119 -2.74 -0.81 -23.33
C PRO A 119 -2.49 -2.32 -23.15
N ASP A 120 -1.99 -2.98 -24.16
CA ASP A 120 -1.63 -4.40 -24.15
C ASP A 120 -0.28 -4.69 -23.44
N ARG A 121 0.38 -3.66 -22.92
CA ARG A 121 1.63 -3.75 -22.16
C ARG A 121 1.47 -3.33 -20.69
N GLU A 122 0.24 -3.12 -20.25
CA GLU A 122 -0.04 -2.72 -18.88
C GLU A 122 0.10 -3.88 -17.90
N LEU A 123 0.82 -3.61 -16.82
CA LEU A 123 0.86 -4.44 -15.61
C LEU A 123 0.03 -3.75 -14.52
N PHE A 124 -0.95 -4.43 -14.00
CA PHE A 124 -1.90 -3.84 -13.05
C PHE A 124 -1.89 -4.53 -11.69
N THR A 125 -1.82 -3.74 -10.63
CA THR A 125 -1.91 -4.24 -9.26
C THR A 125 -3.36 -4.27 -8.82
N GLY A 126 -3.90 -5.46 -8.55
CA GLY A 126 -5.27 -5.58 -8.08
C GLY A 126 -5.75 -7.02 -7.99
N SER A 127 -6.91 -7.26 -7.40
CA SER A 127 -7.53 -8.58 -7.37
C SER A 127 -8.53 -8.74 -8.51
N SER A 128 -8.55 -9.88 -9.16
CA SER A 128 -9.03 -10.08 -10.52
C SER A 128 -10.55 -10.18 -10.71
N ALA A 129 -11.33 -10.47 -9.71
CA ALA A 129 -12.71 -10.91 -9.99
C ALA A 129 -13.77 -9.80 -9.96
N ASN A 130 -13.61 -8.80 -9.11
CA ASN A 130 -14.53 -7.67 -8.96
C ASN A 130 -13.82 -6.34 -8.71
N SER A 131 -12.53 -6.32 -8.83
CA SER A 131 -11.72 -5.28 -8.28
C SER A 131 -11.30 -4.26 -9.34
N ASN A 132 -12.15 -3.49 -9.62
CA ASN A 132 -11.99 -2.09 -9.92
C ASN A 132 -11.22 -1.30 -8.82
N ILE A 133 -10.52 -1.97 -7.89
CA ILE A 133 -10.21 -1.42 -6.58
C ILE A 133 -8.71 -1.44 -6.28
N GLY A 134 -7.86 -1.81 -7.22
CA GLY A 134 -6.41 -1.75 -6.98
C GLY A 134 -5.99 -0.40 -6.42
N TRP A 135 -6.49 0.69 -7.01
CA TRP A 135 -6.19 2.06 -6.61
C TRP A 135 -7.43 2.89 -6.25
N GLY A 136 -8.56 2.25 -6.07
CA GLY A 136 -9.83 2.88 -5.72
C GLY A 136 -10.71 3.29 -6.91
N PRO A 137 -11.99 3.62 -6.64
CA PRO A 137 -12.97 3.88 -7.70
C PRO A 137 -12.66 5.13 -8.54
N GLN A 138 -12.06 6.16 -7.95
CA GLN A 138 -11.70 7.38 -8.69
C GLN A 138 -10.54 7.12 -9.65
N PHE A 139 -9.56 6.31 -9.26
CA PHE A 139 -8.49 5.89 -10.15
C PHE A 139 -9.05 5.08 -11.32
N LYS A 140 -10.00 4.19 -11.08
CA LYS A 140 -10.65 3.45 -12.14
C LYS A 140 -11.34 4.37 -13.16
N LEU A 141 -12.08 5.37 -12.71
CA LEU A 141 -12.72 6.33 -13.61
C LEU A 141 -11.70 7.11 -14.45
N TRP A 142 -10.59 7.51 -13.84
CA TRP A 142 -9.48 8.17 -14.55
C TRP A 142 -8.85 7.21 -15.56
N HIS A 143 -8.56 5.97 -15.16
CA HIS A 143 -7.95 4.95 -16.01
C HIS A 143 -8.84 4.60 -17.23
N ASP A 144 -10.11 4.36 -16.99
CA ASP A 144 -11.09 4.09 -18.07
C ASP A 144 -11.21 5.27 -19.07
N ARG A 145 -11.03 6.49 -18.59
CA ARG A 145 -11.12 7.69 -19.40
C ARG A 145 -9.88 7.93 -20.27
N TYR A 146 -8.68 7.70 -19.75
CA TYR A 146 -7.45 8.17 -20.37
C TYR A 146 -6.56 7.05 -20.93
N ILE A 147 -6.68 5.84 -20.41
CA ILE A 147 -5.91 4.70 -20.86
C ILE A 147 -6.80 3.73 -21.64
N ARG A 148 -7.87 3.28 -21.01
CA ARG A 148 -8.61 2.17 -21.58
C ARG A 148 -10.05 2.04 -21.07
N SER A 149 -11.01 2.16 -21.97
CA SER A 149 -12.40 1.79 -21.69
C SER A 149 -12.61 0.29 -22.00
N GLY A 150 -12.84 -0.52 -20.94
CA GLY A 150 -13.38 -1.87 -21.09
C GLY A 150 -12.42 -3.00 -21.46
N SER A 151 -11.11 -2.76 -21.55
CA SER A 151 -10.14 -3.81 -21.82
C SER A 151 -9.39 -4.26 -20.56
N ARG A 152 -8.85 -5.48 -20.58
CA ARG A 152 -8.10 -6.03 -19.45
C ARG A 152 -6.62 -5.68 -19.56
N PRO A 153 -5.93 -5.38 -18.44
CA PRO A 153 -4.49 -5.32 -18.39
C PRO A 153 -3.89 -6.65 -18.87
N LEU A 154 -2.65 -6.60 -19.37
CA LEU A 154 -1.94 -7.81 -19.77
C LEU A 154 -1.75 -8.76 -18.58
N VAL A 155 -1.33 -8.22 -17.46
CA VAL A 155 -1.14 -8.96 -16.20
C VAL A 155 -1.84 -8.19 -15.09
N THR A 156 -2.59 -8.91 -14.29
CA THR A 156 -3.12 -8.42 -13.02
C THR A 156 -2.60 -9.29 -11.90
N ALA A 157 -1.90 -8.72 -10.94
CA ALA A 157 -1.36 -9.43 -9.80
C ALA A 157 -1.70 -8.72 -8.49
N THR A 158 -1.87 -9.49 -7.42
CA THR A 158 -2.03 -8.96 -6.07
C THR A 158 -0.69 -8.68 -5.40
N SER A 159 0.36 -9.36 -5.81
CA SER A 159 1.73 -9.16 -5.32
C SER A 159 2.51 -8.22 -6.23
N ILE A 160 3.16 -7.23 -5.64
CA ILE A 160 4.02 -6.28 -6.35
C ILE A 160 5.29 -6.96 -6.88
N SER A 161 5.81 -7.97 -6.19
CA SER A 161 7.01 -8.70 -6.62
C SER A 161 6.80 -9.38 -7.97
N ILE A 162 5.62 -9.94 -8.23
CA ILE A 162 5.29 -10.54 -9.53
C ILE A 162 5.33 -9.47 -10.63
N LEU A 163 4.81 -8.28 -10.38
CA LEU A 163 4.85 -7.19 -11.36
C LEU A 163 6.28 -6.72 -11.62
N ASN A 164 7.14 -6.72 -10.60
CA ASN A 164 8.54 -6.35 -10.74
C ASN A 164 9.29 -7.30 -11.66
N ASP A 165 9.06 -8.60 -11.57
CA ASP A 165 9.66 -9.60 -12.45
C ASP A 165 9.27 -9.38 -13.92
N PHE A 166 8.02 -8.98 -14.17
CA PHE A 166 7.58 -8.62 -15.52
C PHE A 166 8.20 -7.30 -16.00
N LEU A 167 8.32 -6.29 -15.13
CA LEU A 167 8.98 -5.02 -15.49
C LEU A 167 10.44 -5.23 -15.86
N GLU A 168 11.15 -6.13 -15.16
CA GLU A 168 12.55 -6.47 -15.48
C GLU A 168 12.67 -7.20 -16.83
N ALA A 169 11.67 -8.00 -17.21
CA ALA A 169 11.71 -8.84 -18.41
C ALA A 169 11.49 -8.10 -19.73
N GLY A 170 11.01 -6.84 -19.74
CA GLY A 170 10.77 -6.19 -21.02
C GLY A 170 9.97 -4.91 -21.08
N ASP A 171 9.32 -4.70 -22.22
CA ASP A 171 8.59 -3.48 -22.57
C ASP A 171 7.19 -3.46 -21.94
N TYR A 172 7.14 -3.32 -20.64
CA TYR A 172 5.90 -3.19 -19.86
C TYR A 172 5.87 -1.87 -19.11
N TRP A 173 4.69 -1.47 -18.68
CA TRP A 173 4.51 -0.30 -17.84
C TRP A 173 3.46 -0.54 -16.77
N THR A 174 3.54 0.23 -15.70
CA THR A 174 2.55 0.22 -14.63
C THR A 174 2.39 1.62 -14.06
N ILE A 175 1.26 1.85 -13.39
CA ILE A 175 1.03 3.05 -12.59
C ILE A 175 0.97 2.61 -11.14
N MET A 176 1.77 3.27 -10.30
CA MET A 176 1.85 2.97 -8.88
C MET A 176 2.11 4.24 -8.06
N PRO A 177 1.95 4.20 -6.74
CA PRO A 177 2.29 5.32 -5.87
C PRO A 177 3.76 5.69 -5.98
N SER A 178 4.05 6.99 -5.90
CA SER A 178 5.41 7.53 -6.06
C SER A 178 6.38 6.96 -5.01
N THR A 179 5.94 6.80 -3.76
CA THR A 179 6.76 6.19 -2.71
C THR A 179 7.10 4.72 -3.00
N THR A 180 6.18 3.95 -3.55
CA THR A 180 6.41 2.57 -4.01
C THR A 180 7.39 2.56 -5.19
N ALA A 181 7.18 3.43 -6.17
CA ALA A 181 8.06 3.57 -7.34
C ALA A 181 9.49 3.96 -6.96
N MET A 182 9.66 4.87 -6.00
CA MET A 182 10.97 5.25 -5.48
C MET A 182 11.68 4.10 -4.75
N GLY A 183 10.91 3.26 -4.04
CA GLY A 183 11.43 2.02 -3.44
C GLY A 183 11.88 1.02 -4.50
N LEU A 184 11.07 0.82 -5.53
CA LEU A 184 11.36 -0.06 -6.66
C LEU A 184 12.64 0.37 -7.40
N LYS A 185 12.80 1.67 -7.66
CA LYS A 185 13.96 2.24 -8.36
C LYS A 185 15.30 1.94 -7.66
N LYS A 186 15.28 1.67 -6.35
CA LYS A 186 16.51 1.28 -5.62
C LYS A 186 16.97 -0.15 -5.93
N GLN A 187 16.08 -0.98 -6.48
CA GLN A 187 16.32 -2.40 -6.74
C GLN A 187 16.36 -2.73 -8.23
N TYR A 188 15.63 -1.97 -9.04
CA TYR A 188 15.45 -2.22 -10.48
C TYR A 188 15.72 -0.95 -11.28
N PRO A 189 16.30 -1.09 -12.50
CA PRO A 189 16.54 0.03 -13.41
C PRO A 189 15.23 0.50 -14.05
N VAL A 190 14.52 1.40 -13.38
CA VAL A 190 13.24 1.95 -13.86
C VAL A 190 13.25 3.48 -13.93
N ARG A 191 12.50 4.00 -14.89
CA ARG A 191 12.16 5.42 -15.01
C ARG A 191 10.83 5.67 -14.33
N ILE A 192 10.76 6.76 -13.55
CA ILE A 192 9.55 7.23 -12.88
C ILE A 192 9.16 8.53 -13.55
N LEU A 193 7.96 8.57 -14.12
CA LEU A 193 7.51 9.68 -14.96
C LEU A 193 6.16 10.19 -14.45
N PRO A 194 5.96 11.52 -14.41
CA PRO A 194 4.65 12.08 -14.11
C PRO A 194 3.69 11.87 -15.29
N LEU A 195 2.39 11.82 -14.99
CA LEU A 195 1.32 11.70 -15.98
C LEU A 195 0.54 13.03 -16.09
N SER A 196 0.08 13.38 -17.30
CA SER A 196 -0.82 14.50 -17.54
C SER A 196 -1.90 14.10 -18.55
N PRO A 197 -3.18 14.13 -18.16
CA PRO A 197 -3.69 14.52 -16.84
C PRO A 197 -3.27 13.55 -15.73
N ALA A 198 -2.97 14.11 -14.54
CA ALA A 198 -2.55 13.31 -13.40
C ALA A 198 -3.65 12.37 -12.91
N PRO A 199 -3.31 11.14 -12.50
CA PRO A 199 -4.24 10.27 -11.78
C PRO A 199 -4.65 10.89 -10.44
N PRO A 200 -5.80 10.48 -9.86
CA PRO A 200 -6.12 10.82 -8.49
C PRO A 200 -5.05 10.33 -7.53
N ARG A 201 -4.73 11.15 -6.51
CA ARG A 201 -3.82 10.78 -5.44
C ARG A 201 -4.38 9.60 -4.66
N ARG A 202 -3.48 8.80 -4.12
CA ARG A 202 -3.84 7.69 -3.24
C ARG A 202 -3.72 8.11 -1.78
N THR A 203 -4.77 7.93 -1.01
CA THR A 203 -4.74 8.14 0.44
C THR A 203 -4.53 6.83 1.15
N LEU A 204 -3.61 6.81 2.10
CA LEU A 204 -3.45 5.75 3.06
C LEU A 204 -4.29 6.05 4.29
N TYR A 205 -5.03 5.05 4.74
CA TYR A 205 -5.84 5.12 5.95
C TYR A 205 -5.35 4.14 7.00
N MET A 206 -5.35 4.58 8.26
CA MET A 206 -5.22 3.72 9.42
C MET A 206 -6.60 3.40 9.97
N LEU A 207 -6.82 2.13 10.26
CA LEU A 207 -8.07 1.59 10.78
C LEU A 207 -7.85 1.12 12.21
N LYS A 208 -8.76 1.47 13.10
CA LYS A 208 -8.76 1.01 14.50
C LYS A 208 -10.18 0.69 14.94
N HIS A 209 -10.33 -0.33 15.79
CA HIS A 209 -11.63 -0.58 16.41
C HIS A 209 -11.98 0.57 17.36
N ASN A 210 -13.22 1.07 17.36
CA ASN A 210 -13.64 2.21 18.18
C ASN A 210 -13.72 1.89 19.69
N THR A 211 -13.77 0.60 20.05
CA THR A 211 -13.74 0.10 21.44
C THR A 211 -12.72 -1.04 21.59
N PRO A 212 -11.40 -0.77 21.52
CA PRO A 212 -10.38 -1.79 21.70
C PRO A 212 -10.36 -2.35 23.13
N SER A 213 -9.66 -3.47 23.34
CA SER A 213 -9.36 -3.94 24.70
C SER A 213 -8.43 -2.94 25.40
N ARG A 214 -8.33 -2.98 26.75
CA ARG A 214 -7.44 -2.07 27.47
C ARG A 214 -5.98 -2.23 27.04
N ILE A 215 -5.48 -3.44 26.96
CA ILE A 215 -4.09 -3.73 26.53
C ILE A 215 -3.86 -3.28 25.08
N SER A 216 -4.77 -3.60 24.20
CA SER A 216 -4.70 -3.16 22.80
C SER A 216 -4.73 -1.63 22.70
N LEU A 217 -5.50 -0.93 23.53
CA LEU A 217 -5.56 0.54 23.55
C LEU A 217 -4.20 1.16 23.95
N GLU A 218 -3.57 0.64 25.00
CA GLU A 218 -2.25 1.11 25.46
C GLU A 218 -1.20 0.92 24.37
N ASN A 219 -1.09 -0.28 23.80
CA ASN A 219 -0.17 -0.59 22.73
C ASN A 219 -0.43 0.22 21.46
N MET A 220 -1.69 0.40 21.07
CA MET A 220 -2.06 1.22 19.92
C MET A 220 -1.77 2.71 20.13
N THR A 221 -1.86 3.20 21.36
CA THR A 221 -1.54 4.60 21.66
C THR A 221 -0.05 4.84 21.45
N LEU A 222 0.81 3.97 21.98
CA LEU A 222 2.26 4.01 21.76
C LEU A 222 2.60 3.89 20.27
N PHE A 223 2.05 2.88 19.61
CA PHE A 223 2.24 2.66 18.17
C PHE A 223 1.87 3.89 17.34
N THR A 224 0.71 4.50 17.62
CA THR A 224 0.24 5.68 16.88
C THR A 224 1.15 6.89 17.12
N GLY A 225 1.65 7.07 18.34
CA GLY A 225 2.64 8.10 18.65
C GLY A 225 3.90 7.95 17.81
N TYR A 226 4.51 6.78 17.84
CA TYR A 226 5.72 6.50 17.06
C TYR A 226 5.50 6.57 15.55
N LEU A 227 4.33 6.14 15.06
CA LEU A 227 3.99 6.25 13.64
C LEU A 227 3.90 7.72 13.20
N ASN A 228 3.27 8.57 13.97
CA ASN A 228 3.19 10.01 13.66
C ASN A 228 4.58 10.65 13.63
N GLU A 229 5.41 10.39 14.64
CA GLU A 229 6.79 10.87 14.67
C GLU A 229 7.61 10.40 13.46
N TYR A 230 7.43 9.13 13.05
CA TYR A 230 8.09 8.59 11.87
C TYR A 230 7.63 9.30 10.58
N LEU A 231 6.33 9.51 10.42
CA LEU A 231 5.76 10.18 9.26
C LEU A 231 6.19 11.64 9.18
N ASP A 232 6.23 12.36 10.30
CA ASP A 232 6.69 13.75 10.37
C ASP A 232 8.17 13.87 9.96
N ARG A 233 9.04 12.97 10.45
CA ARG A 233 10.46 12.91 10.04
C ARG A 233 10.59 12.64 8.54
N LYS A 234 9.80 11.71 8.00
CA LYS A 234 9.82 11.36 6.57
C LYS A 234 9.38 12.54 5.70
N ASN A 235 8.34 13.26 6.08
CA ASN A 235 7.86 14.43 5.35
C ASN A 235 8.86 15.59 5.40
N SER A 236 9.58 15.76 6.51
CA SER A 236 10.62 16.80 6.64
C SER A 236 11.87 16.54 5.80
N LEU A 237 12.09 15.33 5.32
CA LEU A 237 13.23 14.97 4.45
C LEU A 237 12.91 15.11 2.95
N ILE A 238 11.66 15.38 2.60
CA ILE A 238 11.19 15.51 1.21
C ILE A 238 11.09 17.00 0.80
N LEU A 239 11.16 17.92 1.75
CA LEU A 239 11.21 19.37 1.55
C LEU A 239 12.66 19.88 1.47
#